data_1c0d705ff3237146d9e374caa219b537
#
_entry.id   1c0d705ff3237146d9e374caa219b537
#
_cell.length_a   1.000
_cell.length_b   1.000
_cell.length_c   1.000
_cell.angle_alpha   90.00
_cell.angle_beta   90.00
_cell.angle_gamma   90.00
#
_symmetry.space_group_name_H-M   'P 1'
#
loop_
_entity.id
_entity.type
_entity.pdbx_description
1 polymer ?
#
loop_
_entity_poly.entity_id
_entity_poly.type
_entity_poly.pdbx_seq_one_letter_code
_entity_poly.pdbx_strand_id
1 'polypeptide(L)' 'IKQVLKKIKEFNEVPAAAWMESEHKTGVGFWMNENTGTTTVVELVGDKMCILSQGMNGVKIPITEKIKGMPIKYLTY' A
#
# COMPACT_ATOMS: atom_id res chain seq x y z
N ILE A 1 5.61 -0.29 16.09
CA ILE A 1 4.27 0.00 15.55
C ILE A 1 3.95 1.47 15.67
N LYS A 2 4.14 2.05 16.84
CA LYS A 2 3.80 3.46 17.07
C LYS A 2 4.56 4.41 16.16
N GLN A 3 5.84 4.12 15.89
CA GLN A 3 6.67 4.97 15.04
C GLN A 3 6.22 4.95 13.59
N VAL A 4 5.82 3.78 13.11
CA VAL A 4 5.33 3.62 11.74
C VAL A 4 4.01 4.34 11.57
N LEU A 5 3.09 4.15 12.51
CA LEU A 5 1.79 4.82 12.46
C LEU A 5 1.93 6.34 12.56
N LYS A 6 2.90 6.80 13.34
CA LYS A 6 3.17 8.23 13.45
C LYS A 6 3.63 8.82 12.12
N LYS A 7 4.51 8.12 11.40
CA LYS A 7 4.95 8.55 10.07
C LYS A 7 3.81 8.61 9.08
N ILE A 8 2.96 7.59 9.08
CA ILE A 8 1.79 7.54 8.23
C ILE A 8 0.89 8.74 8.50
N LYS A 9 0.71 9.09 9.76
CA LYS A 9 -0.08 10.25 10.16
C LYS A 9 0.56 11.56 9.74
N GLU A 10 1.87 11.67 9.84
CA GLU A 10 2.59 12.89 9.45
C GLU A 10 2.39 13.20 7.98
N PHE A 11 2.31 12.18 7.14
CA PHE A 11 2.07 12.36 5.71
C PHE A 11 0.59 12.40 5.35
N ASN A 12 -0.30 12.35 6.35
CA ASN A 12 -1.74 12.35 6.16
C ASN A 12 -2.20 11.25 5.20
N GLU A 13 -1.57 10.09 5.29
CA GLU A 13 -1.93 8.94 4.48
C GLU A 13 -3.09 8.18 5.12
N VAL A 14 -3.96 7.64 4.28
CA VAL A 14 -5.08 6.83 4.72
C VAL A 14 -4.93 5.42 4.16
N PRO A 15 -5.53 4.42 4.84
CA PRO A 15 -5.49 3.05 4.32
C PRO A 15 -6.14 2.96 2.95
N ALA A 16 -5.46 2.35 2.01
CA ALA A 16 -5.97 2.17 0.66
C ALA A 16 -6.21 0.70 0.33
N ALA A 17 -5.40 -0.20 0.87
CA ALA A 17 -5.54 -1.63 0.64
C ALA A 17 -4.84 -2.41 1.73
N ALA A 18 -5.25 -3.64 1.91
CA ALA A 18 -4.59 -4.56 2.83
C ALA A 18 -4.80 -5.97 2.34
N TRP A 19 -3.82 -6.83 2.56
CA TRP A 19 -3.94 -8.23 2.18
C TRP A 19 -3.04 -9.09 3.06
N MET A 20 -3.23 -10.41 2.99
CA MET A 20 -2.35 -11.36 3.65
C MET A 20 -1.36 -11.88 2.62
N GLU A 21 -0.08 -11.81 2.95
CA GLU A 21 0.94 -12.41 2.11
C GLU A 21 0.82 -13.93 2.26
N SER A 22 0.64 -14.63 1.13
CA SER A 22 0.23 -16.03 1.16
C SER A 22 1.32 -17.00 1.61
N GLU A 23 2.57 -16.66 1.36
CA GLU A 23 3.69 -17.53 1.67
C GLU A 23 4.10 -17.45 3.13
N HIS A 24 4.23 -16.24 3.66
CA HIS A 24 4.67 -16.00 5.02
C HIS A 24 3.52 -15.76 5.98
N LYS A 25 2.30 -15.62 5.46
CA LYS A 25 1.08 -15.39 6.24
C LYS A 25 1.17 -14.15 7.14
N THR A 26 1.79 -13.12 6.60
CA THR A 26 1.88 -11.84 7.29
C THR A 26 0.88 -10.86 6.69
N GLY A 27 0.52 -9.85 7.47
CA GLY A 27 -0.37 -8.80 6.98
C GLY A 27 0.42 -7.76 6.22
N VAL A 28 -0.12 -7.27 5.11
CA VAL A 28 0.49 -6.18 4.36
C VAL A 28 -0.57 -5.10 4.20
N GLY A 29 -0.17 -3.87 4.47
CA GLY A 29 -1.06 -2.72 4.31
C GLY A 29 -0.43 -1.67 3.39
N PHE A 30 -1.28 -0.98 2.69
CA PHE A 30 -0.90 0.11 1.80
C PHE A 30 -1.66 1.37 2.19
N TRP A 31 -0.92 2.43 2.46
CA TRP A 31 -1.46 3.75 2.78
C TRP A 31 -1.07 4.74 1.71
N MET A 32 -1.93 5.70 1.47
CA MET A 32 -1.69 6.70 0.45
C MET A 32 -2.33 8.03 0.82
N ASN A 33 -1.66 9.12 0.47
CA ASN A 33 -2.25 10.45 0.44
C ASN A 33 -2.53 10.78 -1.02
N GLU A 34 -3.80 10.78 -1.41
CA GLU A 34 -4.18 11.01 -2.80
C GLU A 34 -3.87 12.43 -3.27
N ASN A 35 -3.79 13.39 -2.34
CA ASN A 35 -3.51 14.78 -2.69
C ASN A 35 -2.04 15.03 -2.96
N THR A 36 -1.16 14.42 -2.17
CA THR A 36 0.28 14.63 -2.29
C THR A 36 0.99 13.53 -3.05
N GLY A 37 0.36 12.36 -3.17
CA GLY A 37 0.94 11.21 -3.85
C GLY A 37 1.93 10.42 -3.00
N THR A 38 2.01 10.67 -1.70
CA THR A 38 2.89 9.86 -0.85
C THR A 38 2.26 8.51 -0.55
N THR A 39 3.08 7.48 -0.49
CA THR A 39 2.63 6.11 -0.26
C THR A 39 3.53 5.42 0.75
N THR A 40 2.95 4.48 1.48
CA THR A 40 3.69 3.64 2.42
C THR A 40 3.12 2.22 2.36
N VAL A 41 4.00 1.25 2.18
CA VAL A 41 3.65 -0.16 2.24
C VAL A 41 4.30 -0.75 3.49
N VAL A 42 3.50 -1.43 4.29
CA VAL A 42 3.92 -1.92 5.59
C VAL A 42 3.61 -3.41 5.69
N GLU A 43 4.52 -4.16 6.28
CA GLU A 43 4.27 -5.56 6.62
C GLU A 43 4.12 -5.69 8.13
N LEU A 44 3.10 -6.42 8.56
CA LEU A 44 2.86 -6.70 9.97
C LEU A 44 3.25 -8.14 10.26
N VAL A 45 4.25 -8.32 11.10
CA VAL A 45 4.77 -9.63 11.49
C VAL A 45 4.65 -9.74 13.01
N GLY A 46 3.68 -10.54 13.47
CA GLY A 46 3.40 -10.62 14.88
C GLY A 46 2.95 -9.27 15.42
N ASP A 47 3.68 -8.75 16.40
CA ASP A 47 3.40 -7.42 16.98
C ASP A 47 4.33 -6.34 16.42
N LYS A 48 5.06 -6.65 15.35
CA LYS A 48 5.99 -5.71 14.72
C LYS A 48 5.45 -5.24 13.40
N MET A 49 5.73 -3.98 13.09
CA MET A 49 5.31 -3.36 11.84
C MET A 49 6.56 -2.83 11.14
N CYS A 50 6.77 -3.26 9.91
CA CYS A 50 7.96 -2.92 9.13
C CYS A 50 7.56 -2.18 7.86
N ILE A 51 8.22 -1.06 7.59
CA ILE A 51 8.01 -0.34 6.34
C ILE A 51 8.76 -1.08 5.24
N LEU A 52 8.04 -1.54 4.23
CA LEU A 52 8.63 -2.20 3.08
C LEU A 52 9.01 -1.21 1.98
N SER A 53 8.21 -0.16 1.84
CA SER A 53 8.41 0.80 0.77
C SER A 53 7.75 2.12 1.11
N GLN A 54 8.38 3.20 0.71
CA GLN A 54 7.78 4.53 0.75
C GLN A 54 7.97 5.16 -0.62
N GLY A 55 6.94 5.83 -1.10
CA GLY A 55 6.98 6.42 -2.43
C GLY A 55 6.44 7.83 -2.45
N MET A 56 6.61 8.47 -3.59
CA MET A 56 6.05 9.79 -3.85
C MET A 56 5.56 9.84 -5.28
N ASN A 57 4.77 10.87 -5.59
CA ASN A 57 4.19 11.04 -6.93
C ASN A 57 3.28 9.89 -7.35
N GLY A 58 2.70 9.20 -6.34
CA GLY A 58 1.76 8.13 -6.61
C GLY A 58 0.48 8.67 -7.21
N VAL A 59 -0.11 7.89 -8.10
CA VAL A 59 -1.42 8.20 -8.68
C VAL A 59 -2.33 7.00 -8.49
N LYS A 60 -3.59 7.29 -8.25
CA LYS A 60 -4.58 6.24 -8.14
C LYS A 60 -4.97 5.77 -9.53
N ILE A 61 -4.85 4.48 -9.77
CA ILE A 61 -5.22 3.91 -11.06
C ILE A 61 -6.70 3.53 -10.99
N PRO A 62 -7.56 4.22 -11.75
CA PRO A 62 -8.97 3.88 -11.73
C PRO A 62 -9.22 2.55 -12.45
N ILE A 63 -10.16 1.77 -11.95
CA ILE A 63 -10.61 0.57 -12.63
C ILE A 63 -11.57 1.03 -13.71
N THR A 64 -11.05 1.21 -14.92
CA THR A 64 -11.79 1.75 -16.06
C THR A 64 -11.72 0.78 -17.23
N GLU A 65 -12.40 1.14 -18.31
CA GLU A 65 -12.34 0.36 -19.55
C GLU A 65 -10.91 0.16 -20.04
N LYS A 66 -10.04 1.13 -19.81
CA LYS A 66 -8.64 1.02 -20.23
C LYS A 66 -7.93 -0.12 -19.51
N ILE A 67 -8.22 -0.31 -18.24
CA ILE A 67 -7.61 -1.39 -17.46
C ILE A 67 -8.22 -2.73 -17.84
N LYS A 68 -9.51 -2.74 -18.15
CA LYS A 68 -10.19 -3.95 -18.59
C LYS A 68 -9.55 -4.59 -19.82
N GLY A 69 -8.93 -3.79 -20.65
CA GLY A 69 -8.23 -4.30 -21.83
C GLY A 69 -6.86 -4.88 -21.52
N MET A 70 -6.37 -4.75 -20.31
CA MET A 70 -5.06 -5.27 -19.94
C MET A 70 -5.14 -6.74 -19.60
N PRO A 71 -4.21 -7.57 -20.10
CA PRO A 71 -4.13 -8.95 -19.65
C PRO A 71 -3.92 -9.02 -18.14
N ILE A 72 -4.58 -9.99 -17.52
CA ILE A 72 -4.52 -10.15 -16.06
C ILE A 72 -3.09 -10.29 -15.56
N LYS A 73 -2.21 -10.89 -16.36
CA LYS A 73 -0.82 -11.06 -15.97
C LYS A 73 -0.07 -9.76 -15.72
N TYR A 74 -0.59 -8.63 -16.17
CA TYR A 74 -0.02 -7.32 -15.87
C TYR A 74 -0.60 -6.69 -14.61
N LEU A 75 -1.69 -7.25 -14.12
CA LEU A 75 -2.35 -6.77 -12.91
C LEU A 75 -1.99 -7.61 -11.68
N THR A 76 -1.49 -8.81 -11.92
CA THR A 76 -1.08 -9.73 -10.87
C THR A 76 0.32 -10.24 -11.13
N TYR A 77 1.17 -10.17 -10.17
CA TYR A 77 2.50 -10.78 -10.26
C TYR A 77 3.03 -11.10 -8.89
#